data_057e59c513e11296c0b9a38d31c4ad19
#
_entry.id   057e59c513e11296c0b9a38d31c4ad19
#
_cell.length_a   1.000
_cell.length_b   1.000
_cell.length_c   1.000
_cell.angle_alpha   90.00
_cell.angle_beta   90.00
_cell.angle_gamma   90.00
#
_symmetry.space_group_name_H-M   'P 1'
#
loop_
_entity.id
_entity.type
_entity.pdbx_description
1 polymer ?
#
loop_
_entity_poly.entity_id
_entity_poly.type
_entity_poly.pdbx_seq_one_letter_code
_entity_poly.pdbx_strand_id
1 'polypeptide(L)'
;MIRFRNPGTQYSTQIQVIKQLYAALGSQAYFTLDDMAVVIAQSKLMTAYGYAGDDAIRLSHTDQESMNSAKMNAKMYAEVFRMLGWVTPYSTESSYPLVFTYIGIHVALSVGDCSRLYEQCVLGINNPTQLTDNMSYTEKVRFFKCALRTLIDLDGMMYKHELCLGPMSINDEDEDEYQNMLRFIRSIRGDKRRLVSAFSDLADSLGMKLDPVDNCTRLPIAFMKSCNWVESVTDRTLYGRSMSCLHITEHGREVYDAIKDMHDMRLDEYEQLDEDTQKALIRLGTYSMLQRSGYDMSSVEEEIQADKSACLHIIGNKDLLFSPCQTLRRQRVEAALGIQLGVGTDSHHSFDTFESAVNEREALAAMQVWNLNIPEGAATELLTEPEDVDFLGRVNDLLASGYSSNEIVALLFEYYSDATQTTFYPLIATLFKIMGFKCSFSRPGDNGARWDAIIDDPVRSIPIEIKSPTEEQHLSIKAIRQALENKIILLSRQTHSTTPEVSTLAVGYHMPNERAEVSRLISDIKATYGYKIGVIDLNSLLSLSISILVDEKGFDKEKLYELEGLMNARILGNC
;
A
#
# COMPACT_ATOMS: atom_id res chain seq x y z
N MET A 1 -6.29 24.09 -2.93
CA MET A 1 -6.43 22.61 -3.19
C MET A 1 -5.71 21.83 -2.12
N ILE A 2 -6.38 20.90 -1.47
CA ILE A 2 -5.80 19.97 -0.50
C ILE A 2 -4.77 19.07 -1.20
N ARG A 3 -3.57 18.93 -0.61
CA ARG A 3 -2.47 18.15 -1.19
C ARG A 3 -2.03 17.06 -0.23
N PHE A 4 -2.07 15.83 -0.67
CA PHE A 4 -1.58 14.68 0.09
C PHE A 4 -0.17 14.31 -0.36
N ARG A 5 0.77 14.21 0.58
CA ARG A 5 2.11 13.67 0.30
C ARG A 5 2.06 12.14 0.28
N ASN A 6 2.77 11.54 -0.66
CA ASN A 6 2.67 10.11 -0.92
C ASN A 6 4.01 9.40 -0.66
N PRO A 7 4.21 8.79 0.51
CA PRO A 7 5.38 7.95 0.78
C PRO A 7 5.29 6.55 0.17
N GLY A 8 4.06 6.11 -0.06
CA GLY A 8 3.67 4.79 -0.55
C GLY A 8 2.17 4.61 -0.38
N THR A 9 1.53 3.97 -1.35
CA THR A 9 0.07 3.89 -1.44
C THR A 9 -0.53 2.65 -0.77
N GLN A 10 0.30 1.66 -0.40
CA GLN A 10 -0.20 0.38 0.11
C GLN A 10 -0.45 0.44 1.62
N TYR A 11 -1.67 0.09 2.03
CA TYR A 11 -2.07 -0.05 3.43
C TYR A 11 -1.12 -0.98 4.21
N SER A 12 -0.82 -2.17 3.66
CA SER A 12 0.07 -3.15 4.28
C SER A 12 1.47 -2.57 4.59
N THR A 13 2.02 -1.77 3.66
CA THR A 13 3.31 -1.12 3.89
C THR A 13 3.24 -0.07 5.00
N GLN A 14 2.16 0.72 5.07
CA GLN A 14 1.98 1.69 6.16
C GLN A 14 1.90 1.01 7.52
N ILE A 15 1.17 -0.11 7.62
CA ILE A 15 1.10 -0.93 8.85
C ILE A 15 2.48 -1.52 9.20
N GLN A 16 3.21 -2.05 8.24
CA GLN A 16 4.56 -2.57 8.49
C GLN A 16 5.51 -1.47 8.96
N VAL A 17 5.48 -0.30 8.34
CA VAL A 17 6.34 0.83 8.74
C VAL A 17 6.06 1.26 10.18
N ILE A 18 4.79 1.47 10.58
CA ILE A 18 4.47 1.88 11.95
C ILE A 18 4.87 0.82 12.98
N LYS A 19 4.70 -0.48 12.65
CA LYS A 19 5.14 -1.60 13.51
C LYS A 19 6.66 -1.60 13.70
N GLN A 20 7.43 -1.44 12.65
CA GLN A 20 8.89 -1.38 12.74
C GLN A 20 9.37 -0.13 13.49
N LEU A 21 8.74 1.01 13.25
CA LEU A 21 9.06 2.24 13.98
C LEU A 21 8.80 2.07 15.47
N TYR A 22 7.65 1.51 15.87
CA TYR A 22 7.34 1.29 17.27
C TYR A 22 8.27 0.27 17.92
N ALA A 23 8.57 -0.83 17.23
CA ALA A 23 9.50 -1.84 17.73
C ALA A 23 10.91 -1.28 17.99
N ALA A 24 11.37 -0.36 17.16
CA ALA A 24 12.70 0.22 17.30
C ALA A 24 12.74 1.46 18.20
N LEU A 25 11.70 2.28 18.19
CA LEU A 25 11.68 3.63 18.80
C LEU A 25 10.64 3.77 19.92
N GLY A 26 9.79 2.78 20.15
CA GLY A 26 8.69 2.84 21.10
C GLY A 26 9.11 3.06 22.57
N SER A 27 10.34 2.69 22.93
CA SER A 27 10.91 2.93 24.27
C SER A 27 11.51 4.33 24.46
N GLN A 28 11.59 5.13 23.39
CA GLN A 28 12.15 6.48 23.44
C GLN A 28 11.08 7.51 23.81
N ALA A 29 11.46 8.56 24.52
CA ALA A 29 10.55 9.65 24.86
C ALA A 29 10.01 10.38 23.63
N TYR A 30 10.81 10.45 22.59
CA TYR A 30 10.46 10.98 21.27
C TYR A 30 11.42 10.46 20.21
N PHE A 31 11.11 10.64 18.94
CA PHE A 31 11.96 10.26 17.82
C PHE A 31 11.95 11.32 16.71
N THR A 32 13.03 11.40 15.96
CA THR A 32 13.26 12.36 14.89
C THR A 32 12.98 11.77 13.51
N LEU A 33 12.99 12.60 12.47
CA LEU A 33 12.94 12.12 11.08
C LEU A 33 14.18 11.29 10.69
N ASP A 34 15.33 11.58 11.30
CA ASP A 34 16.55 10.83 11.04
C ASP A 34 16.44 9.42 11.66
N ASP A 35 15.89 9.31 12.89
CA ASP A 35 15.59 8.00 13.50
C ASP A 35 14.61 7.19 12.64
N MET A 36 13.54 7.83 12.15
CA MET A 36 12.58 7.18 11.24
C MET A 36 13.26 6.71 9.95
N ALA A 37 14.10 7.55 9.34
CA ALA A 37 14.78 7.22 8.09
C ALA A 37 15.70 5.99 8.26
N VAL A 38 16.43 5.90 9.38
CA VAL A 38 17.27 4.76 9.70
C VAL A 38 16.44 3.49 9.84
N VAL A 39 15.37 3.51 10.64
CA VAL A 39 14.51 2.34 10.88
C VAL A 39 13.84 1.86 9.59
N ILE A 40 13.26 2.77 8.81
CA ILE A 40 12.58 2.42 7.55
C ILE A 40 13.57 1.82 6.54
N ALA A 41 14.77 2.38 6.45
CA ALA A 41 15.81 1.86 5.55
C ALA A 41 16.30 0.48 6.00
N GLN A 42 16.64 0.31 7.28
CA GLN A 42 17.11 -0.97 7.84
C GLN A 42 16.06 -2.08 7.74
N SER A 43 14.78 -1.73 7.87
CA SER A 43 13.66 -2.66 7.67
C SER A 43 13.43 -3.04 6.20
N LYS A 44 14.21 -2.47 5.27
CA LYS A 44 14.09 -2.68 3.82
C LYS A 44 12.70 -2.32 3.26
N LEU A 45 11.94 -1.50 3.98
CA LEU A 45 10.62 -1.02 3.54
C LEU A 45 10.70 0.18 2.60
N MET A 46 11.92 0.66 2.35
CA MET A 46 12.21 1.73 1.41
C MET A 46 13.49 1.41 0.65
N THR A 47 13.53 1.85 -0.61
CA THR A 47 14.75 1.88 -1.41
C THR A 47 15.14 3.31 -1.76
N ALA A 48 16.42 3.61 -1.76
CA ALA A 48 16.96 4.86 -2.27
C ALA A 48 18.02 4.55 -3.33
N TYR A 49 17.83 5.05 -4.53
CA TYR A 49 18.69 4.77 -5.68
C TYR A 49 18.84 3.26 -6.01
N GLY A 50 17.81 2.46 -5.69
CA GLY A 50 17.80 1.01 -5.88
C GLY A 50 18.49 0.21 -4.76
N TYR A 51 18.89 0.85 -3.67
CA TYR A 51 19.53 0.21 -2.51
C TYR A 51 18.60 0.27 -1.30
N ALA A 52 18.70 -0.75 -0.43
CA ALA A 52 18.02 -0.84 0.85
C ALA A 52 19.02 -0.91 2.01
N GLY A 53 18.56 -0.76 3.25
CA GLY A 53 19.41 -0.82 4.43
C GLY A 53 20.42 0.34 4.53
N ASP A 54 21.58 0.06 5.09
CA ASP A 54 22.63 1.07 5.33
C ASP A 54 23.15 1.72 4.04
N ASP A 55 23.13 1.01 2.93
CA ASP A 55 23.49 1.58 1.63
C ASP A 55 22.49 2.62 1.16
N ALA A 56 21.19 2.44 1.41
CA ALA A 56 20.17 3.44 1.12
C ALA A 56 20.43 4.73 1.91
N ILE A 57 20.79 4.61 3.20
CA ILE A 57 21.13 5.74 4.06
C ILE A 57 22.37 6.45 3.53
N ARG A 58 23.45 5.70 3.29
CA ARG A 58 24.74 6.22 2.83
C ARG A 58 24.62 6.97 1.50
N LEU A 59 23.89 6.42 0.53
CA LEU A 59 23.69 7.01 -0.79
C LEU A 59 22.68 8.17 -0.79
N SER A 60 21.83 8.26 0.21
CA SER A 60 20.90 9.38 0.41
C SER A 60 21.57 10.59 1.04
N HIS A 61 22.75 10.41 1.64
CA HIS A 61 23.46 11.52 2.31
C HIS A 61 23.94 12.54 1.28
N THR A 62 23.50 13.79 1.45
CA THR A 62 23.91 14.94 0.63
C THR A 62 24.06 16.17 1.52
N ASP A 63 24.90 17.12 1.09
CA ASP A 63 25.07 18.39 1.79
C ASP A 63 23.78 19.25 1.82
N GLN A 64 22.82 18.92 0.95
CA GLN A 64 21.50 19.55 0.92
C GLN A 64 20.48 18.58 1.52
N GLU A 65 20.01 18.85 2.73
CA GLU A 65 19.01 18.01 3.42
C GLU A 65 17.73 17.75 2.61
N SER A 66 17.30 18.72 1.80
CA SER A 66 16.14 18.57 0.92
C SER A 66 16.34 17.55 -0.21
N MET A 67 17.56 17.15 -0.48
CA MET A 67 17.92 16.13 -1.48
C MET A 67 18.16 14.74 -0.85
N ASN A 68 18.12 14.63 0.49
CA ASN A 68 18.23 13.34 1.17
C ASN A 68 16.94 12.53 0.97
N SER A 69 17.00 11.52 0.10
CA SER A 69 15.83 10.72 -0.28
C SER A 69 15.29 9.87 0.87
N ALA A 70 16.15 9.37 1.77
CA ALA A 70 15.74 8.62 2.94
C ALA A 70 14.96 9.50 3.93
N LYS A 71 15.51 10.68 4.25
CA LYS A 71 14.86 11.66 5.14
C LYS A 71 13.56 12.19 4.54
N MET A 72 13.52 12.44 3.22
CA MET A 72 12.30 12.87 2.53
C MET A 72 11.21 11.78 2.56
N ASN A 73 11.57 10.51 2.41
CA ASN A 73 10.62 9.39 2.54
C ASN A 73 10.09 9.29 3.98
N ALA A 74 10.97 9.34 4.99
CA ALA A 74 10.57 9.37 6.39
C ALA A 74 9.62 10.54 6.70
N LYS A 75 9.90 11.73 6.16
CA LYS A 75 9.02 12.90 6.30
C LYS A 75 7.62 12.64 5.71
N MET A 76 7.54 12.02 4.54
CA MET A 76 6.25 11.68 3.93
C MET A 76 5.47 10.66 4.77
N TYR A 77 6.11 9.64 5.33
CA TYR A 77 5.46 8.71 6.27
C TYR A 77 5.03 9.41 7.56
N ALA A 78 5.88 10.28 8.13
CA ALA A 78 5.53 11.06 9.32
C ALA A 78 4.26 11.88 9.11
N GLU A 79 4.11 12.52 7.95
CA GLU A 79 2.90 13.29 7.63
C GLU A 79 1.66 12.40 7.47
N VAL A 80 1.78 11.24 6.81
CA VAL A 80 0.67 10.27 6.71
C VAL A 80 0.26 9.76 8.09
N PHE A 81 1.22 9.38 8.94
CA PHE A 81 0.91 8.88 10.28
C PHE A 81 0.35 9.96 11.20
N ARG A 82 0.73 11.21 11.01
CA ARG A 82 0.11 12.35 11.70
C ARG A 82 -1.34 12.55 11.25
N MET A 83 -1.62 12.49 9.95
CA MET A 83 -2.99 12.57 9.43
C MET A 83 -3.88 11.43 9.93
N LEU A 84 -3.33 10.22 10.04
CA LEU A 84 -4.04 9.05 10.59
C LEU A 84 -4.17 9.09 12.13
N GLY A 85 -3.51 10.05 12.79
CA GLY A 85 -3.51 10.15 14.24
C GLY A 85 -2.65 9.10 14.95
N TRP A 86 -1.67 8.49 14.26
CA TRP A 86 -0.80 7.45 14.83
C TRP A 86 0.44 8.02 15.51
N VAL A 87 0.90 9.19 15.07
CA VAL A 87 1.97 9.95 15.71
C VAL A 87 1.56 11.41 15.82
N THR A 88 2.18 12.13 16.76
CA THR A 88 1.92 13.55 16.98
C THR A 88 3.23 14.25 17.37
N PRO A 89 3.36 15.58 17.20
CA PRO A 89 4.51 16.32 17.71
C PRO A 89 4.66 16.17 19.22
N TYR A 90 5.90 16.01 19.68
CA TYR A 90 6.24 15.96 21.11
C TYR A 90 5.92 17.28 21.83
N SER A 91 6.18 18.41 21.18
CA SER A 91 5.93 19.75 21.74
C SER A 91 4.94 20.53 20.91
N THR A 92 4.41 21.61 21.51
CA THR A 92 3.46 22.50 20.85
C THR A 92 4.15 23.54 19.95
N GLU A 93 5.47 23.68 20.07
CA GLU A 93 6.24 24.74 19.42
C GLU A 93 6.87 24.28 18.10
N SER A 94 6.95 22.98 17.90
CA SER A 94 7.60 22.39 16.72
C SER A 94 6.86 21.14 16.26
N SER A 95 6.91 20.89 14.95
CA SER A 95 6.36 19.71 14.29
C SER A 95 7.15 18.44 14.55
N TYR A 96 8.36 18.59 14.99
CA TYR A 96 9.30 17.52 15.32
C TYR A 96 10.04 17.87 16.61
N PRO A 97 10.48 16.91 17.40
CA PRO A 97 10.36 15.44 17.21
C PRO A 97 8.92 14.94 17.41
N LEU A 98 8.71 13.67 17.11
CA LEU A 98 7.42 12.97 17.16
C LEU A 98 7.34 12.00 18.32
N VAL A 99 6.10 11.67 18.70
CA VAL A 99 5.78 10.58 19.64
C VAL A 99 4.62 9.76 19.08
N PHE A 100 4.54 8.50 19.48
CA PHE A 100 3.38 7.67 19.18
C PHE A 100 2.17 8.13 19.98
N THR A 101 1.00 8.10 19.37
CA THR A 101 -0.29 8.30 20.06
C THR A 101 -0.79 6.96 20.61
N TYR A 102 -1.82 7.00 21.44
CA TYR A 102 -2.53 5.80 21.87
C TYR A 102 -2.99 4.93 20.70
N ILE A 103 -3.61 5.53 19.67
CA ILE A 103 -4.04 4.82 18.45
C ILE A 103 -2.84 4.26 17.69
N GLY A 104 -1.77 5.02 17.57
CA GLY A 104 -0.55 4.55 16.90
C GLY A 104 0.11 3.36 17.58
N ILE A 105 0.16 3.36 18.90
CA ILE A 105 0.64 2.22 19.70
C ILE A 105 -0.26 1.01 19.49
N HIS A 106 -1.59 1.21 19.55
CA HIS A 106 -2.55 0.15 19.33
C HIS A 106 -2.40 -0.50 17.94
N VAL A 107 -2.27 0.30 16.89
CA VAL A 107 -2.03 -0.20 15.52
C VAL A 107 -0.69 -0.93 15.43
N ALA A 108 0.36 -0.39 16.06
CA ALA A 108 1.69 -1.00 16.03
C ALA A 108 1.75 -2.37 16.73
N LEU A 109 1.03 -2.52 17.84
CA LEU A 109 0.98 -3.75 18.63
C LEU A 109 -0.10 -4.74 18.18
N SER A 110 -1.02 -4.31 17.31
CA SER A 110 -2.10 -5.18 16.86
C SER A 110 -1.56 -6.38 16.07
N VAL A 111 -2.04 -7.57 16.45
CA VAL A 111 -1.71 -8.85 15.79
C VAL A 111 -2.71 -9.14 14.67
N GLY A 112 -3.96 -8.69 14.84
CA GLY A 112 -5.04 -8.95 13.91
C GLY A 112 -5.18 -7.91 12.79
N ASP A 113 -6.29 -8.02 12.06
CA ASP A 113 -6.66 -7.08 11.01
C ASP A 113 -7.08 -5.73 11.63
N CYS A 114 -6.36 -4.67 11.26
CA CYS A 114 -6.65 -3.30 11.66
C CYS A 114 -7.48 -2.53 10.62
N SER A 115 -8.01 -3.19 9.59
CA SER A 115 -8.65 -2.53 8.46
C SER A 115 -9.80 -1.61 8.88
N ARG A 116 -10.64 -2.03 9.83
CA ARG A 116 -11.73 -1.21 10.36
C ARG A 116 -11.23 0.02 11.13
N LEU A 117 -10.20 -0.14 11.97
CA LEU A 117 -9.60 0.98 12.68
C LEU A 117 -8.92 1.94 11.70
N TYR A 118 -8.21 1.41 10.71
CA TYR A 118 -7.62 2.19 9.64
C TYR A 118 -8.68 3.00 8.89
N GLU A 119 -9.78 2.39 8.51
CA GLU A 119 -10.91 3.06 7.87
C GLU A 119 -11.42 4.24 8.70
N GLN A 120 -11.61 4.05 10.01
CA GLN A 120 -12.03 5.13 10.90
C GLN A 120 -10.97 6.23 11.05
N CYS A 121 -9.67 5.88 11.06
CA CYS A 121 -8.60 6.86 11.03
C CYS A 121 -8.61 7.68 9.72
N VAL A 122 -8.85 7.05 8.57
CA VAL A 122 -8.99 7.75 7.28
C VAL A 122 -10.21 8.66 7.28
N LEU A 123 -11.36 8.20 7.75
CA LEU A 123 -12.57 9.04 7.91
C LEU A 123 -12.35 10.22 8.86
N GLY A 124 -11.49 10.04 9.85
CA GLY A 124 -11.13 11.08 10.82
C GLY A 124 -10.26 12.20 10.26
N ILE A 125 -9.68 12.06 9.06
CA ILE A 125 -8.85 13.11 8.45
C ILE A 125 -9.71 14.33 8.16
N ASN A 126 -9.40 15.43 8.85
CA ASN A 126 -10.12 16.70 8.77
C ASN A 126 -9.17 17.87 8.54
N ASN A 127 -9.59 18.87 7.81
CA ASN A 127 -8.87 20.12 7.60
C ASN A 127 -9.66 21.30 8.21
N PRO A 128 -8.99 22.32 8.73
CA PRO A 128 -7.55 22.39 8.95
C PRO A 128 -7.08 21.44 10.05
N THR A 129 -5.84 21.02 10.00
CA THR A 129 -5.21 20.23 11.05
C THR A 129 -3.95 20.90 11.56
N GLN A 130 -3.77 20.92 12.88
CA GLN A 130 -2.52 21.41 13.51
C GLN A 130 -1.38 20.39 13.42
N LEU A 131 -1.68 19.17 12.95
CA LEU A 131 -0.71 18.07 12.95
C LEU A 131 0.14 18.01 11.68
N THR A 132 -0.29 18.68 10.61
CA THR A 132 0.46 18.72 9.34
C THR A 132 1.15 20.06 9.18
N ASP A 133 2.46 20.05 9.32
CA ASP A 133 3.29 21.23 9.13
C ASP A 133 3.49 21.59 7.67
N ASN A 134 3.77 22.87 7.44
CA ASN A 134 4.11 23.44 6.15
C ASN A 134 3.02 23.35 5.07
N MET A 135 1.82 22.94 5.42
CA MET A 135 0.67 23.04 4.56
C MET A 135 -0.31 23.96 5.26
N SER A 136 -0.25 25.25 4.96
CA SER A 136 -1.29 26.20 5.36
C SER A 136 -2.55 25.84 4.57
N TYR A 137 -3.28 24.83 5.05
CA TYR A 137 -4.61 24.56 4.56
C TYR A 137 -5.56 25.57 5.21
N THR A 138 -6.16 26.37 4.37
CA THR A 138 -7.26 27.23 4.77
C THR A 138 -8.60 26.56 4.57
N GLU A 139 -8.60 25.44 3.85
CA GLU A 139 -9.80 24.69 3.52
C GLU A 139 -10.37 24.02 4.79
N LYS A 140 -11.70 24.18 4.99
CA LYS A 140 -12.45 23.63 6.11
C LYS A 140 -13.30 22.45 5.63
N VAL A 141 -12.65 21.31 5.38
CA VAL A 141 -13.26 20.16 4.69
C VAL A 141 -12.86 18.85 5.35
N ARG A 142 -13.85 18.03 5.66
CA ARG A 142 -13.62 16.61 5.94
C ARG A 142 -13.57 15.86 4.61
N PHE A 143 -12.40 15.82 4.04
CA PHE A 143 -12.16 15.47 2.64
C PHE A 143 -12.84 14.15 2.21
N PHE A 144 -12.68 13.07 2.97
CA PHE A 144 -13.21 11.76 2.56
C PHE A 144 -14.74 11.70 2.64
N LYS A 145 -15.37 12.37 3.61
CA LYS A 145 -16.84 12.52 3.67
C LYS A 145 -17.34 13.30 2.44
N CYS A 146 -16.69 14.41 2.12
CA CYS A 146 -16.99 15.23 0.94
C CYS A 146 -16.79 14.44 -0.36
N ALA A 147 -15.71 13.68 -0.49
CA ALA A 147 -15.42 12.87 -1.68
C ALA A 147 -16.46 11.75 -1.90
N LEU A 148 -16.85 11.04 -0.83
CA LEU A 148 -17.91 10.02 -0.88
C LEU A 148 -19.26 10.62 -1.26
N ARG A 149 -19.63 11.77 -0.68
CA ARG A 149 -20.83 12.53 -1.06
C ARG A 149 -20.82 12.88 -2.54
N THR A 150 -19.68 13.42 -3.02
CA THR A 150 -19.54 13.83 -4.42
C THR A 150 -19.64 12.64 -5.37
N LEU A 151 -19.06 11.49 -5.02
CA LEU A 151 -19.22 10.26 -5.80
C LEU A 151 -20.70 9.86 -5.94
N ILE A 152 -21.46 9.90 -4.84
CA ILE A 152 -22.90 9.59 -4.84
C ILE A 152 -23.68 10.58 -5.70
N ASP A 153 -23.44 11.88 -5.52
CA ASP A 153 -24.13 12.96 -6.25
C ASP A 153 -23.74 13.03 -7.73
N LEU A 154 -22.67 12.35 -8.13
CA LEU A 154 -22.22 12.15 -9.52
C LEU A 154 -22.58 10.75 -10.07
N ASP A 155 -23.70 10.17 -9.61
CA ASP A 155 -24.23 8.88 -10.06
C ASP A 155 -23.30 7.70 -9.80
N GLY A 156 -22.48 7.79 -8.75
CA GLY A 156 -21.58 6.73 -8.28
C GLY A 156 -20.23 6.68 -8.97
N MET A 157 -19.92 7.65 -9.83
CA MET A 157 -18.64 7.66 -10.57
C MET A 157 -18.00 9.05 -10.64
N MET A 158 -16.68 9.10 -10.49
CA MET A 158 -15.91 10.36 -10.53
C MET A 158 -14.55 10.12 -11.19
N TYR A 159 -14.21 10.93 -12.19
CA TYR A 159 -12.89 10.85 -12.81
C TYR A 159 -11.81 11.48 -11.94
N LYS A 160 -10.59 11.00 -12.08
CA LYS A 160 -9.44 11.48 -11.33
C LYS A 160 -9.26 13.01 -11.39
N HIS A 161 -9.49 13.62 -12.56
CA HIS A 161 -9.42 15.08 -12.70
C HIS A 161 -10.59 15.80 -11.99
N GLU A 162 -11.77 15.18 -11.96
CA GLU A 162 -12.92 15.72 -11.22
C GLU A 162 -12.69 15.69 -9.70
N LEU A 163 -11.95 14.70 -9.18
CA LEU A 163 -11.51 14.66 -7.79
C LEU A 163 -10.63 15.88 -7.46
N CYS A 164 -9.68 16.23 -8.35
CA CYS A 164 -8.85 17.43 -8.18
C CYS A 164 -9.65 18.73 -8.23
N LEU A 165 -10.53 18.86 -9.24
CA LEU A 165 -11.30 20.08 -9.51
C LEU A 165 -12.48 20.28 -8.54
N GLY A 166 -12.88 19.21 -7.87
CA GLY A 166 -13.99 19.20 -6.92
C GLY A 166 -13.51 19.05 -5.47
N PRO A 167 -13.66 17.87 -4.85
CA PRO A 167 -13.42 17.68 -3.41
C PRO A 167 -12.05 18.11 -2.92
N MET A 168 -11.01 18.07 -3.75
CA MET A 168 -9.68 18.55 -3.36
C MET A 168 -9.53 20.07 -3.45
N SER A 169 -10.41 20.78 -4.14
CA SER A 169 -10.29 22.23 -4.42
C SER A 169 -11.38 23.07 -3.77
N ILE A 170 -12.36 22.46 -3.10
CA ILE A 170 -13.38 23.17 -2.32
C ILE A 170 -12.75 23.78 -1.06
N ASN A 171 -13.16 25.01 -0.67
CA ASN A 171 -12.60 25.69 0.50
C ASN A 171 -13.40 25.42 1.78
N ASP A 172 -14.70 25.30 1.68
CA ASP A 172 -15.58 24.92 2.76
C ASP A 172 -16.61 23.90 2.25
N GLU A 173 -17.05 22.97 3.11
CA GLU A 173 -18.07 21.99 2.76
C GLU A 173 -19.48 22.44 3.16
N ASP A 174 -19.68 23.76 3.35
CA ASP A 174 -21.04 24.30 3.47
C ASP A 174 -21.88 24.00 2.22
N GLU A 175 -23.20 23.94 2.38
CA GLU A 175 -24.08 23.46 1.33
C GLU A 175 -24.01 24.32 0.06
N ASP A 176 -23.84 25.62 0.17
CA ASP A 176 -23.81 26.53 -0.97
C ASP A 176 -22.52 26.33 -1.78
N GLU A 177 -21.37 26.27 -1.13
CA GLU A 177 -20.08 26.04 -1.79
C GLU A 177 -20.02 24.63 -2.38
N TYR A 178 -20.51 23.63 -1.64
CA TYR A 178 -20.60 22.26 -2.13
C TYR A 178 -21.47 22.17 -3.42
N GLN A 179 -22.66 22.79 -3.43
CA GLN A 179 -23.53 22.78 -4.61
C GLN A 179 -22.95 23.57 -5.78
N ASN A 180 -22.18 24.64 -5.51
CA ASN A 180 -21.45 25.36 -6.54
C ASN A 180 -20.37 24.46 -7.18
N MET A 181 -19.58 23.77 -6.38
CA MET A 181 -18.58 22.82 -6.83
C MET A 181 -19.24 21.70 -7.68
N LEU A 182 -20.32 21.11 -7.21
CA LEU A 182 -21.02 20.04 -7.91
C LEU A 182 -21.59 20.51 -9.28
N ARG A 183 -22.16 21.72 -9.33
CA ARG A 183 -22.62 22.33 -10.57
C ARG A 183 -21.47 22.58 -11.54
N PHE A 184 -20.33 23.05 -11.04
CA PHE A 184 -19.14 23.23 -11.85
C PHE A 184 -18.67 21.92 -12.47
N ILE A 185 -18.49 20.85 -11.68
CA ILE A 185 -18.10 19.52 -12.18
C ILE A 185 -19.10 19.03 -13.24
N ARG A 186 -20.40 19.11 -12.97
CA ARG A 186 -21.45 18.71 -13.95
C ARG A 186 -21.37 19.52 -15.25
N SER A 187 -20.97 20.79 -15.19
CA SER A 187 -20.87 21.67 -16.36
C SER A 187 -19.72 21.34 -17.31
N ILE A 188 -18.65 20.75 -16.78
CA ILE A 188 -17.44 20.36 -17.56
C ILE A 188 -17.47 18.88 -17.94
N ARG A 189 -18.33 18.09 -17.28
CA ARG A 189 -18.43 16.64 -17.46
C ARG A 189 -18.87 16.30 -18.91
N GLY A 190 -18.15 15.37 -19.54
CA GLY A 190 -18.39 15.00 -20.94
C GLY A 190 -17.73 15.93 -21.98
N ASP A 191 -17.23 17.10 -21.60
CA ASP A 191 -16.47 17.99 -22.48
C ASP A 191 -14.98 17.94 -22.15
N LYS A 192 -14.23 17.19 -22.97
CA LYS A 192 -12.78 17.02 -22.79
C LYS A 192 -12.01 18.35 -22.82
N ARG A 193 -12.43 19.30 -23.66
CA ARG A 193 -11.70 20.58 -23.81
C ARG A 193 -11.88 21.40 -22.53
N ARG A 194 -13.11 21.48 -22.02
CA ARG A 194 -13.40 22.19 -20.76
C ARG A 194 -12.68 21.54 -19.60
N LEU A 195 -12.68 20.21 -19.49
CA LEU A 195 -11.98 19.49 -18.43
C LEU A 195 -10.48 19.79 -18.43
N VAL A 196 -9.83 19.71 -19.59
CA VAL A 196 -8.38 19.99 -19.72
C VAL A 196 -8.08 21.45 -19.43
N SER A 197 -8.90 22.40 -19.91
CA SER A 197 -8.74 23.81 -19.60
C SER A 197 -8.85 24.06 -18.10
N ALA A 198 -9.92 23.58 -17.45
CA ALA A 198 -10.12 23.76 -16.03
C ALA A 198 -8.98 23.15 -15.19
N PHE A 199 -8.44 22.00 -15.61
CA PHE A 199 -7.32 21.38 -14.92
C PHE A 199 -6.00 22.16 -15.13
N SER A 200 -5.78 22.76 -16.31
CA SER A 200 -4.67 23.65 -16.58
C SER A 200 -4.79 24.93 -15.74
N ASP A 201 -5.97 25.55 -15.71
CA ASP A 201 -6.22 26.76 -14.92
C ASP A 201 -5.98 26.52 -13.41
N LEU A 202 -6.36 25.33 -12.91
CA LEU A 202 -6.05 24.92 -11.54
C LEU A 202 -4.53 24.83 -11.30
N ALA A 203 -3.81 24.16 -12.21
CA ALA A 203 -2.36 24.02 -12.08
C ALA A 203 -1.66 25.39 -12.12
N ASP A 204 -2.06 26.28 -13.02
CA ASP A 204 -1.54 27.63 -13.13
C ASP A 204 -1.83 28.45 -11.85
N SER A 205 -3.04 28.35 -11.30
CA SER A 205 -3.41 29.02 -10.04
C SER A 205 -2.57 28.56 -8.84
N LEU A 206 -2.10 27.31 -8.87
CA LEU A 206 -1.23 26.73 -7.84
C LEU A 206 0.26 26.97 -8.10
N GLY A 207 0.64 27.55 -9.25
CA GLY A 207 2.02 27.69 -9.69
C GLY A 207 2.70 26.32 -9.92
N MET A 208 1.95 25.30 -10.31
CA MET A 208 2.40 23.90 -10.45
C MET A 208 2.29 23.45 -11.91
N LYS A 209 3.10 22.45 -12.28
CA LYS A 209 2.92 21.71 -13.53
C LYS A 209 1.74 20.73 -13.39
N LEU A 210 1.19 20.26 -14.50
CA LEU A 210 0.06 19.32 -14.53
C LEU A 210 0.36 17.99 -13.83
N ASP A 211 1.53 17.38 -14.08
CA ASP A 211 1.91 16.09 -13.50
C ASP A 211 1.97 16.11 -11.97
N PRO A 212 2.59 17.10 -11.30
CA PRO A 212 2.53 17.25 -9.85
C PRO A 212 1.11 17.38 -9.30
N VAL A 213 0.21 18.14 -9.95
CA VAL A 213 -1.20 18.25 -9.53
C VAL A 213 -1.91 16.91 -9.64
N ASP A 214 -1.73 16.22 -10.77
CA ASP A 214 -2.27 14.88 -10.98
C ASP A 214 -1.77 13.86 -9.94
N ASN A 215 -0.49 13.95 -9.56
CA ASN A 215 0.11 13.08 -8.55
C ASN A 215 -0.46 13.28 -7.13
N CYS A 216 -1.01 14.46 -6.81
CA CYS A 216 -1.65 14.71 -5.50
C CYS A 216 -2.86 13.80 -5.24
N THR A 217 -3.47 13.21 -6.27
CA THR A 217 -4.59 12.26 -6.14
C THR A 217 -4.18 10.86 -5.73
N ARG A 218 -2.91 10.49 -5.83
CA ARG A 218 -2.46 9.10 -5.62
C ARG A 218 -2.78 8.58 -4.22
N LEU A 219 -2.43 9.35 -3.20
CA LEU A 219 -2.66 8.91 -1.82
C LEU A 219 -4.15 8.87 -1.46
N PRO A 220 -4.97 9.92 -1.69
CA PRO A 220 -6.40 9.84 -1.37
C PRO A 220 -7.14 8.73 -2.14
N ILE A 221 -6.80 8.48 -3.40
CA ILE A 221 -7.35 7.33 -4.15
C ILE A 221 -6.93 6.01 -3.50
N ALA A 222 -5.67 5.89 -3.08
CA ALA A 222 -5.19 4.71 -2.40
C ALA A 222 -5.90 4.48 -1.06
N PHE A 223 -6.14 5.52 -0.27
CA PHE A 223 -6.93 5.42 0.95
C PHE A 223 -8.35 4.91 0.67
N MET A 224 -9.05 5.51 -0.28
CA MET A 224 -10.41 5.08 -0.64
C MET A 224 -10.45 3.63 -1.15
N LYS A 225 -9.43 3.20 -1.90
CA LYS A 225 -9.31 1.80 -2.36
C LYS A 225 -8.97 0.85 -1.22
N SER A 226 -8.05 1.21 -0.34
CA SER A 226 -7.65 0.37 0.80
C SER A 226 -8.81 0.17 1.78
N CYS A 227 -9.70 1.15 1.90
CA CYS A 227 -10.94 1.06 2.67
C CYS A 227 -12.10 0.43 1.87
N ASN A 228 -11.86 -0.05 0.67
CA ASN A 228 -12.87 -0.64 -0.21
C ASN A 228 -14.08 0.26 -0.48
N TRP A 229 -13.89 1.59 -0.45
CA TRP A 229 -14.98 2.55 -0.76
C TRP A 229 -15.17 2.76 -2.26
N VAL A 230 -14.09 2.58 -3.03
CA VAL A 230 -14.09 2.76 -4.47
C VAL A 230 -13.29 1.69 -5.19
N GLU A 231 -13.72 1.41 -6.41
CA GLU A 231 -12.93 0.70 -7.42
C GLU A 231 -12.42 1.69 -8.46
N SER A 232 -11.21 1.45 -8.96
CA SER A 232 -10.65 2.27 -10.04
C SER A 232 -10.70 1.50 -11.34
N VAL A 233 -11.41 2.03 -12.30
CA VAL A 233 -11.56 1.43 -13.64
C VAL A 233 -11.07 2.40 -14.72
N THR A 234 -10.72 1.87 -15.87
CA THR A 234 -10.46 2.68 -17.05
C THR A 234 -11.76 2.85 -17.83
N ASP A 235 -12.26 4.07 -17.89
CA ASP A 235 -13.51 4.38 -18.60
C ASP A 235 -13.28 5.22 -19.84
N ARG A 236 -14.13 5.03 -20.87
CA ARG A 236 -14.12 5.77 -22.15
C ARG A 236 -15.43 6.46 -22.48
N THR A 237 -16.46 6.25 -21.64
CA THR A 237 -17.84 6.60 -21.99
C THR A 237 -18.05 8.09 -22.12
N LEU A 238 -17.64 8.88 -21.13
CA LEU A 238 -17.92 10.32 -21.14
C LEU A 238 -16.97 11.14 -22.01
N TYR A 239 -15.69 10.77 -22.07
CA TYR A 239 -14.68 11.61 -22.71
C TYR A 239 -14.12 11.04 -24.02
N GLY A 240 -14.63 9.89 -24.49
CA GLY A 240 -14.21 9.25 -25.74
C GLY A 240 -12.76 8.76 -25.76
N ARG A 241 -12.07 8.78 -24.62
CA ARG A 241 -10.72 8.24 -24.41
C ARG A 241 -10.62 7.53 -23.06
N SER A 242 -9.65 6.65 -22.94
CA SER A 242 -9.35 5.98 -21.67
C SER A 242 -8.93 6.99 -20.60
N MET A 243 -9.66 7.04 -19.51
CA MET A 243 -9.38 7.87 -18.34
C MET A 243 -9.64 7.07 -17.06
N SER A 244 -8.82 7.31 -16.03
CA SER A 244 -9.04 6.70 -14.71
C SER A 244 -10.31 7.27 -14.08
N CYS A 245 -11.23 6.38 -13.74
CA CYS A 245 -12.51 6.67 -13.11
C CYS A 245 -12.67 5.87 -11.81
N LEU A 246 -13.18 6.49 -10.78
CA LEU A 246 -13.50 5.88 -9.51
C LEU A 246 -15.00 5.55 -9.50
N HIS A 247 -15.34 4.33 -9.17
CA HIS A 247 -16.71 3.87 -8.95
C HIS A 247 -16.88 3.58 -7.47
N ILE A 248 -17.91 4.17 -6.86
CA ILE A 248 -18.23 3.91 -5.46
C ILE A 248 -18.77 2.47 -5.31
N THR A 249 -18.24 1.76 -4.34
CA THR A 249 -18.70 0.41 -3.99
C THR A 249 -19.98 0.46 -3.14
N GLU A 250 -20.60 -0.70 -2.91
CA GLU A 250 -21.71 -0.83 -1.94
C GLU A 250 -21.23 -0.43 -0.54
N HIS A 251 -20.06 -0.93 -0.11
CA HIS A 251 -19.46 -0.55 1.17
C HIS A 251 -19.21 0.97 1.29
N GLY A 252 -18.71 1.61 0.23
CA GLY A 252 -18.51 3.07 0.22
C GLY A 252 -19.82 3.84 0.41
N ARG A 253 -20.94 3.34 -0.12
CA ARG A 253 -22.29 3.92 0.11
C ARG A 253 -22.75 3.70 1.54
N GLU A 254 -22.61 2.50 2.08
CA GLU A 254 -22.95 2.16 3.46
C GLU A 254 -22.17 3.02 4.45
N VAL A 255 -20.87 3.21 4.23
CA VAL A 255 -20.03 4.09 5.05
C VAL A 255 -20.53 5.53 5.01
N TYR A 256 -20.81 6.06 3.82
CA TYR A 256 -21.35 7.43 3.72
C TYR A 256 -22.71 7.54 4.43
N ASP A 257 -23.62 6.60 4.22
CA ASP A 257 -24.94 6.59 4.86
C ASP A 257 -24.84 6.52 6.39
N ALA A 258 -23.85 5.82 6.92
CA ALA A 258 -23.60 5.73 8.37
C ALA A 258 -23.11 7.05 8.97
N ILE A 259 -22.36 7.88 8.20
CA ILE A 259 -21.72 9.09 8.73
C ILE A 259 -22.38 10.40 8.31
N LYS A 260 -23.24 10.40 7.28
CA LYS A 260 -23.80 11.63 6.69
C LYS A 260 -24.55 12.52 7.71
N ASP A 261 -25.25 11.89 8.65
CA ASP A 261 -26.08 12.56 9.65
C ASP A 261 -25.38 12.75 11.00
N MET A 262 -24.14 12.25 11.14
CA MET A 262 -23.34 12.46 12.35
C MET A 262 -23.00 13.94 12.53
N HIS A 263 -22.87 14.37 13.77
CA HIS A 263 -22.34 15.69 14.08
C HIS A 263 -20.83 15.73 13.76
N ASP A 264 -20.45 16.63 12.90
CA ASP A 264 -19.05 16.83 12.51
C ASP A 264 -18.41 17.92 13.37
N MET A 265 -17.44 17.54 14.20
CA MET A 265 -16.80 18.47 15.11
C MET A 265 -15.73 19.30 14.39
N ARG A 266 -15.87 20.61 14.40
CA ARG A 266 -14.91 21.55 13.81
C ARG A 266 -13.96 22.07 14.89
N LEU A 267 -12.69 22.24 14.53
CA LEU A 267 -11.65 22.69 15.46
C LEU A 267 -11.94 24.09 16.01
N ASP A 268 -12.41 25.02 15.18
CA ASP A 268 -12.76 26.39 15.56
C ASP A 268 -13.97 26.44 16.53
N GLU A 269 -14.93 25.55 16.41
CA GLU A 269 -16.04 25.40 17.35
C GLU A 269 -15.54 24.83 18.69
N TYR A 270 -14.72 23.78 18.62
CA TYR A 270 -14.15 23.11 19.80
C TYR A 270 -13.32 24.08 20.68
N GLU A 271 -12.50 24.93 20.10
CA GLU A 271 -11.62 25.85 20.83
C GLU A 271 -12.37 26.93 21.63
N GLN A 272 -13.64 27.15 21.35
CA GLN A 272 -14.50 28.12 22.06
C GLN A 272 -15.21 27.52 23.29
N LEU A 273 -15.14 26.21 23.47
CA LEU A 273 -15.83 25.50 24.55
C LEU A 273 -15.01 25.51 25.86
N ASP A 274 -15.69 25.31 26.98
CA ASP A 274 -15.03 25.10 28.27
C ASP A 274 -14.27 23.76 28.32
N GLU A 275 -13.34 23.66 29.25
CA GLU A 275 -12.42 22.52 29.32
C GLU A 275 -13.12 21.18 29.57
N ASP A 276 -14.16 21.16 30.40
CA ASP A 276 -14.87 19.92 30.71
C ASP A 276 -15.69 19.44 29.51
N THR A 277 -16.34 20.34 28.81
CA THR A 277 -17.02 20.05 27.54
C THR A 277 -16.04 19.56 26.48
N GLN A 278 -14.87 20.21 26.36
CA GLN A 278 -13.81 19.76 25.47
C GLN A 278 -13.37 18.32 25.76
N LYS A 279 -13.17 17.96 27.03
CA LYS A 279 -12.81 16.60 27.45
C LYS A 279 -13.89 15.59 27.12
N ALA A 280 -15.16 15.93 27.40
CA ALA A 280 -16.29 15.08 27.06
C ALA A 280 -16.38 14.79 25.55
N LEU A 281 -16.21 15.83 24.71
CA LEU A 281 -16.23 15.66 23.26
C LEU A 281 -15.05 14.82 22.73
N ILE A 282 -13.85 14.94 23.33
CA ILE A 282 -12.70 14.10 23.00
C ILE A 282 -13.00 12.64 23.32
N ARG A 283 -13.55 12.33 24.52
CA ARG A 283 -13.95 10.97 24.90
C ARG A 283 -15.00 10.42 23.93
N LEU A 284 -16.08 11.16 23.71
CA LEU A 284 -17.14 10.77 22.78
C LEU A 284 -16.59 10.49 21.37
N GLY A 285 -15.75 11.38 20.84
CA GLY A 285 -15.15 11.20 19.52
C GLY A 285 -14.26 9.95 19.44
N THR A 286 -13.40 9.74 20.46
CA THR A 286 -12.51 8.59 20.53
C THR A 286 -13.30 7.29 20.68
N TYR A 287 -14.22 7.22 21.62
CA TYR A 287 -15.03 6.02 21.86
C TYR A 287 -15.95 5.70 20.69
N SER A 288 -16.56 6.70 20.05
CA SER A 288 -17.35 6.51 18.83
C SER A 288 -16.53 5.93 17.69
N MET A 289 -15.28 6.40 17.50
CA MET A 289 -14.37 5.85 16.51
C MET A 289 -14.00 4.39 16.81
N LEU A 290 -13.67 4.07 18.05
CA LEU A 290 -13.32 2.71 18.47
C LEU A 290 -14.54 1.77 18.34
N GLN A 291 -15.73 2.20 18.73
CA GLN A 291 -16.96 1.42 18.60
C GLN A 291 -17.26 1.08 17.14
N ARG A 292 -17.13 2.04 16.22
CA ARG A 292 -17.26 1.79 14.78
C ARG A 292 -16.18 0.88 14.23
N SER A 293 -15.02 0.85 14.87
CA SER A 293 -13.94 -0.09 14.55
C SER A 293 -14.21 -1.51 15.07
N GLY A 294 -15.27 -1.73 15.83
CA GLY A 294 -15.69 -3.04 16.35
C GLY A 294 -15.18 -3.36 17.75
N TYR A 295 -14.64 -2.37 18.48
CA TYR A 295 -14.22 -2.55 19.88
C TYR A 295 -15.43 -2.53 20.82
N ASP A 296 -15.36 -3.33 21.88
CA ASP A 296 -16.36 -3.35 22.95
C ASP A 296 -16.18 -2.14 23.87
N MET A 297 -17.18 -1.27 23.90
CA MET A 297 -17.21 -0.06 24.73
C MET A 297 -18.03 -0.23 26.01
N SER A 298 -18.46 -1.46 26.36
CA SER A 298 -19.31 -1.71 27.54
C SER A 298 -18.68 -1.24 28.86
N SER A 299 -17.35 -1.28 28.98
CA SER A 299 -16.63 -0.83 30.17
C SER A 299 -16.68 0.69 30.41
N VAL A 300 -16.98 1.48 29.38
CA VAL A 300 -17.05 2.95 29.41
C VAL A 300 -18.44 3.47 29.05
N GLU A 301 -19.45 2.62 28.98
CA GLU A 301 -20.81 2.97 28.58
C GLU A 301 -21.45 4.04 29.47
N GLU A 302 -21.25 3.96 30.80
CA GLU A 302 -21.76 4.97 31.74
C GLU A 302 -21.11 6.34 31.49
N GLU A 303 -19.83 6.39 31.19
CA GLU A 303 -19.11 7.62 30.83
C GLU A 303 -19.62 8.19 29.52
N ILE A 304 -19.81 7.34 28.49
CA ILE A 304 -20.38 7.74 27.19
C ILE A 304 -21.77 8.38 27.40
N GLN A 305 -22.63 7.80 28.20
CA GLN A 305 -23.97 8.34 28.45
C GLN A 305 -23.94 9.66 29.23
N ALA A 306 -23.04 9.79 30.21
CA ALA A 306 -22.82 11.03 30.93
C ALA A 306 -22.33 12.15 30.02
N ASP A 307 -21.34 11.86 29.16
CA ASP A 307 -20.78 12.81 28.21
C ASP A 307 -21.81 13.21 27.12
N LYS A 308 -22.60 12.25 26.58
CA LYS A 308 -23.70 12.54 25.66
C LYS A 308 -24.71 13.49 26.30
N SER A 309 -25.04 13.29 27.57
CA SER A 309 -25.95 14.16 28.30
C SER A 309 -25.38 15.56 28.51
N ALA A 310 -24.10 15.68 28.85
CA ALA A 310 -23.41 16.96 29.04
C ALA A 310 -23.29 17.74 27.72
N CYS A 311 -23.01 17.04 26.62
CA CYS A 311 -22.82 17.64 25.29
C CYS A 311 -24.09 17.73 24.44
N LEU A 312 -25.26 17.40 24.99
CA LEU A 312 -26.54 17.33 24.26
C LEU A 312 -26.86 18.64 23.49
N HIS A 313 -26.52 19.78 24.06
CA HIS A 313 -26.78 21.10 23.45
C HIS A 313 -25.86 21.38 22.24
N ILE A 314 -24.74 20.63 22.07
CA ILE A 314 -23.81 20.75 20.95
C ILE A 314 -24.15 19.71 19.88
N ILE A 315 -24.13 18.43 20.27
CA ILE A 315 -24.29 17.31 19.32
C ILE A 315 -25.76 16.93 19.06
N GLY A 316 -26.68 17.40 19.88
CA GLY A 316 -28.07 16.93 19.84
C GLY A 316 -28.16 15.43 20.16
N ASN A 317 -29.02 14.73 19.43
CA ASN A 317 -29.11 13.26 19.51
C ASN A 317 -28.24 12.53 18.47
N LYS A 318 -27.25 13.22 17.90
CA LYS A 318 -26.39 12.66 16.86
C LYS A 318 -25.13 12.06 17.48
N ASP A 319 -24.62 11.02 16.84
CA ASP A 319 -23.28 10.54 17.15
C ASP A 319 -22.24 11.52 16.59
N LEU A 320 -21.04 11.49 17.19
CA LEU A 320 -19.97 12.42 16.84
C LEU A 320 -19.00 11.79 15.85
N LEU A 321 -18.82 12.45 14.71
CA LEU A 321 -17.78 12.14 13.73
C LEU A 321 -16.56 13.02 14.01
N PHE A 322 -15.67 12.54 14.89
CA PHE A 322 -14.51 13.28 15.32
C PHE A 322 -13.34 12.33 15.61
N SER A 323 -12.14 12.72 15.23
CA SER A 323 -10.92 11.96 15.51
C SER A 323 -9.92 12.85 16.23
N PRO A 324 -10.00 12.96 17.57
CA PRO A 324 -9.22 13.92 18.34
C PRO A 324 -7.70 13.75 18.19
N CYS A 325 -7.23 12.51 17.95
CA CYS A 325 -5.80 12.25 17.72
C CYS A 325 -5.25 12.90 16.45
N GLN A 326 -6.10 13.30 15.51
CA GLN A 326 -5.70 13.90 14.24
C GLN A 326 -5.79 15.44 14.26
N THR A 327 -6.67 16.00 15.05
CA THR A 327 -7.01 17.44 15.06
C THR A 327 -6.58 18.14 16.34
N LEU A 328 -6.29 17.39 17.41
CA LEU A 328 -5.97 17.93 18.72
C LEU A 328 -4.57 17.55 19.17
N ARG A 329 -4.05 18.36 20.09
CA ARG A 329 -2.74 18.11 20.70
C ARG A 329 -2.82 16.92 21.65
N ARG A 330 -1.74 16.14 21.68
CA ARG A 330 -1.59 14.96 22.54
C ARG A 330 -2.03 15.22 23.99
N GLN A 331 -1.54 16.29 24.61
CA GLN A 331 -1.83 16.60 26.02
C GLN A 331 -3.33 16.79 26.30
N ARG A 332 -4.09 17.35 25.34
CA ARG A 332 -5.55 17.49 25.48
C ARG A 332 -6.25 16.13 25.44
N VAL A 333 -5.80 15.24 24.56
CA VAL A 333 -6.34 13.87 24.46
C VAL A 333 -5.98 13.06 25.68
N GLU A 334 -4.74 13.11 26.16
CA GLU A 334 -4.31 12.46 27.41
C GLU A 334 -5.13 12.91 28.61
N ALA A 335 -5.32 14.22 28.75
CA ALA A 335 -6.11 14.77 29.87
C ALA A 335 -7.59 14.37 29.81
N ALA A 336 -8.17 14.22 28.60
CA ALA A 336 -9.55 13.83 28.42
C ALA A 336 -9.78 12.33 28.69
N LEU A 337 -8.88 11.48 28.19
CA LEU A 337 -9.00 10.02 28.33
C LEU A 337 -8.48 9.52 29.69
N GLY A 338 -7.83 10.37 30.48
CA GLY A 338 -7.23 10.00 31.78
C GLY A 338 -6.06 9.01 31.64
N ILE A 339 -5.46 8.90 30.45
CA ILE A 339 -4.33 8.03 30.14
C ILE A 339 -3.17 8.84 29.58
N GLN A 340 -1.96 8.37 29.77
CA GLN A 340 -0.79 8.93 29.08
C GLN A 340 -0.65 8.26 27.73
N LEU A 341 -0.70 9.06 26.65
CA LEU A 341 -0.46 8.61 25.29
C LEU A 341 1.05 8.66 25.03
N GLY A 342 1.68 7.52 24.90
CA GLY A 342 3.10 7.46 24.58
C GLY A 342 3.80 6.26 25.18
N VAL A 343 5.13 6.33 25.13
CA VAL A 343 6.03 5.27 25.57
C VAL A 343 5.82 4.93 27.03
N GLY A 344 5.71 3.63 27.35
CA GLY A 344 5.72 3.12 28.73
C GLY A 344 4.41 3.23 29.48
N THR A 345 3.30 3.52 28.82
CA THR A 345 2.00 3.37 29.46
C THR A 345 1.63 1.90 29.53
N ASP A 346 1.67 1.36 30.73
CA ASP A 346 0.93 0.14 31.07
C ASP A 346 -0.56 0.45 30.97
N SER A 347 -1.08 0.43 29.75
CA SER A 347 -2.52 0.48 29.57
C SER A 347 -3.07 -0.86 30.04
N HIS A 348 -4.09 -0.82 30.90
CA HIS A 348 -4.82 -2.02 31.33
C HIS A 348 -5.58 -2.73 30.21
N HIS A 349 -5.38 -2.32 28.97
CA HIS A 349 -5.82 -3.07 27.80
C HIS A 349 -4.74 -4.11 27.52
N SER A 350 -5.12 -5.38 27.50
CA SER A 350 -4.27 -6.50 27.10
C SER A 350 -3.88 -6.35 25.63
N PHE A 351 -2.88 -5.51 25.38
CA PHE A 351 -2.20 -5.54 24.10
C PHE A 351 -1.25 -6.74 24.15
N ASP A 352 -1.40 -7.63 23.19
CA ASP A 352 -0.39 -8.63 22.95
C ASP A 352 0.92 -7.91 22.66
N THR A 353 1.98 -8.31 23.34
CA THR A 353 3.30 -7.71 23.16
C THR A 353 3.81 -8.00 21.76
N PHE A 354 4.74 -7.16 21.27
CA PHE A 354 5.39 -7.39 19.99
C PHE A 354 6.05 -8.77 19.89
N GLU A 355 6.57 -9.29 21.01
CA GLU A 355 7.09 -10.68 21.09
C GLU A 355 5.99 -11.72 20.82
N SER A 356 4.77 -11.50 21.32
CA SER A 356 3.62 -12.34 20.98
C SER A 356 3.29 -12.23 19.49
N ALA A 357 3.38 -11.03 18.90
CA ALA A 357 3.12 -10.82 17.47
C ALA A 357 4.19 -11.45 16.56
N VAL A 358 5.45 -11.45 16.99
CA VAL A 358 6.54 -12.17 16.29
C VAL A 358 6.37 -13.67 16.46
N ASN A 359 6.10 -14.12 17.68
CA ASN A 359 5.85 -15.53 17.99
C ASN A 359 4.54 -16.05 17.36
N GLU A 360 3.52 -15.20 17.20
CA GLU A 360 2.31 -15.57 16.44
C GLU A 360 2.51 -15.53 14.93
N ARG A 361 3.40 -14.71 14.38
CA ARG A 361 3.80 -14.83 12.97
C ARG A 361 4.53 -16.14 12.71
N GLU A 362 5.43 -16.52 13.61
CA GLU A 362 6.07 -17.84 13.58
C GLU A 362 5.05 -18.93 13.88
N ALA A 363 4.10 -18.71 14.80
CA ALA A 363 3.03 -19.63 15.12
C ALA A 363 1.92 -19.65 14.07
N LEU A 364 1.57 -18.57 13.40
CA LEU A 364 0.65 -18.55 12.26
C LEU A 364 1.28 -19.20 11.03
N ALA A 365 2.57 -18.99 10.78
CA ALA A 365 3.32 -19.76 9.80
C ALA A 365 3.42 -21.25 10.20
N ALA A 366 3.45 -21.56 11.50
CA ALA A 366 3.48 -22.92 12.05
C ALA A 366 2.08 -23.52 12.32
N MET A 367 1.04 -22.71 12.51
CA MET A 367 -0.34 -23.15 12.78
C MET A 367 -1.27 -23.17 11.57
N GLN A 368 -0.91 -22.55 10.46
CA GLN A 368 -1.51 -22.93 9.20
C GLN A 368 -0.98 -24.35 8.90
N VAL A 369 -1.73 -25.36 9.33
CA VAL A 369 -1.52 -26.72 8.87
C VAL A 369 -1.87 -26.72 7.39
N TRP A 370 -0.91 -26.28 6.59
CA TRP A 370 -0.96 -26.43 5.17
C TRP A 370 -0.91 -27.94 4.90
N ASN A 371 -1.95 -28.47 4.27
CA ASN A 371 -1.84 -29.81 3.64
C ASN A 371 -0.93 -29.74 2.39
N LEU A 372 0.10 -28.87 2.46
CA LEU A 372 1.03 -28.57 1.40
C LEU A 372 2.45 -28.92 1.87
N ASN A 373 3.21 -29.53 0.99
CA ASN A 373 4.62 -29.81 1.23
C ASN A 373 5.48 -28.60 0.85
N ILE A 374 5.78 -27.74 1.83
CA ILE A 374 6.66 -26.59 1.61
C ILE A 374 8.09 -27.04 1.85
N PRO A 375 9.04 -26.81 0.91
CA PRO A 375 10.43 -27.19 1.09
C PRO A 375 11.04 -26.61 2.37
N GLU A 376 11.87 -27.38 3.05
CA GLU A 376 12.54 -26.99 4.30
C GLU A 376 13.26 -25.66 4.13
N GLY A 377 13.06 -24.71 5.03
CA GLY A 377 13.57 -23.32 4.97
C GLY A 377 12.77 -22.36 4.10
N ALA A 378 11.99 -22.83 3.12
CA ALA A 378 11.23 -21.93 2.24
C ALA A 378 10.12 -21.18 2.98
N ALA A 379 9.42 -21.83 3.90
CA ALA A 379 8.33 -21.21 4.66
C ALA A 379 8.81 -20.10 5.60
N THR A 380 9.96 -20.29 6.24
CA THR A 380 10.51 -19.36 7.24
C THR A 380 11.41 -18.29 6.65
N GLU A 381 12.12 -18.59 5.56
CA GLU A 381 13.14 -17.70 5.00
C GLU A 381 12.70 -17.01 3.69
N LEU A 382 11.86 -17.66 2.89
CA LEU A 382 11.53 -17.21 1.54
C LEU A 382 10.07 -16.76 1.38
N LEU A 383 9.10 -17.53 1.90
CA LEU A 383 7.65 -17.34 1.70
C LEU A 383 7.04 -16.50 2.84
N THR A 384 7.48 -15.26 2.96
CA THR A 384 7.14 -14.36 4.09
C THR A 384 6.28 -13.17 3.69
N GLU A 385 6.12 -12.90 2.40
CA GLU A 385 5.32 -11.77 1.92
C GLU A 385 3.82 -12.11 1.94
N PRO A 386 2.93 -11.11 2.09
CA PRO A 386 1.47 -11.32 2.05
C PRO A 386 1.01 -12.03 0.78
N GLU A 387 1.63 -11.72 -0.35
CA GLU A 387 1.32 -12.32 -1.65
C GLU A 387 1.68 -13.82 -1.69
N ASP A 388 2.73 -14.22 -0.98
CA ASP A 388 3.13 -15.61 -0.83
C ASP A 388 2.06 -16.40 -0.04
N VAL A 389 1.61 -15.81 1.07
CA VAL A 389 0.59 -16.42 1.95
C VAL A 389 -0.76 -16.52 1.23
N ASP A 390 -1.16 -15.50 0.47
CA ASP A 390 -2.40 -15.51 -0.32
C ASP A 390 -2.37 -16.63 -1.38
N PHE A 391 -1.26 -16.76 -2.10
CA PHE A 391 -1.10 -17.83 -3.09
C PHE A 391 -1.18 -19.23 -2.45
N LEU A 392 -0.44 -19.46 -1.37
CA LEU A 392 -0.47 -20.74 -0.64
C LEU A 392 -1.87 -21.04 -0.09
N GLY A 393 -2.58 -20.02 0.43
CA GLY A 393 -3.96 -20.15 0.89
C GLY A 393 -4.89 -20.65 -0.22
N ARG A 394 -4.82 -20.05 -1.40
CA ARG A 394 -5.61 -20.48 -2.57
C ARG A 394 -5.32 -21.92 -2.97
N VAL A 395 -4.05 -22.31 -3.02
CA VAL A 395 -3.68 -23.69 -3.35
C VAL A 395 -4.22 -24.66 -2.30
N ASN A 396 -4.09 -24.33 -1.02
CA ASN A 396 -4.59 -25.16 0.07
C ASN A 396 -6.13 -25.30 0.03
N ASP A 397 -6.86 -24.23 -0.25
CA ASP A 397 -8.32 -24.24 -0.36
C ASP A 397 -8.80 -25.10 -1.53
N LEU A 398 -8.12 -25.02 -2.67
CA LEU A 398 -8.41 -25.86 -3.83
C LEU A 398 -8.12 -27.35 -3.53
N LEU A 399 -6.97 -27.63 -2.87
CA LEU A 399 -6.64 -28.99 -2.44
C LEU A 399 -7.65 -29.55 -1.44
N ALA A 400 -8.04 -28.75 -0.44
CA ALA A 400 -9.07 -29.12 0.55
C ALA A 400 -10.45 -29.34 -0.11
N SER A 401 -10.71 -28.69 -1.24
CA SER A 401 -11.91 -28.88 -2.05
C SER A 401 -11.85 -30.12 -2.94
N GLY A 402 -10.75 -30.88 -2.89
CA GLY A 402 -10.59 -32.18 -3.58
C GLY A 402 -10.07 -32.10 -5.02
N TYR A 403 -9.58 -30.91 -5.47
CA TYR A 403 -8.99 -30.81 -6.80
C TYR A 403 -7.61 -31.48 -6.88
N SER A 404 -7.34 -32.11 -8.00
CA SER A 404 -6.01 -32.67 -8.30
C SER A 404 -5.01 -31.59 -8.69
N SER A 405 -3.70 -31.88 -8.62
CA SER A 405 -2.62 -30.94 -9.00
C SER A 405 -2.83 -30.33 -10.39
N ASN A 406 -3.26 -31.12 -11.38
CA ASN A 406 -3.50 -30.63 -12.74
C ASN A 406 -4.72 -29.68 -12.82
N GLU A 407 -5.79 -29.96 -12.07
CA GLU A 407 -6.97 -29.10 -11.99
C GLU A 407 -6.63 -27.79 -11.27
N ILE A 408 -5.85 -27.85 -10.18
CA ILE A 408 -5.36 -26.66 -9.46
C ILE A 408 -4.55 -25.77 -10.40
N VAL A 409 -3.62 -26.34 -11.19
CA VAL A 409 -2.85 -25.58 -12.19
C VAL A 409 -3.77 -24.92 -13.20
N ALA A 410 -4.76 -25.63 -13.75
CA ALA A 410 -5.69 -25.09 -14.73
C ALA A 410 -6.54 -23.94 -14.15
N LEU A 411 -7.06 -24.09 -12.94
CA LEU A 411 -7.85 -23.06 -12.26
C LEU A 411 -7.03 -21.81 -11.93
N LEU A 412 -5.81 -21.98 -11.44
CA LEU A 412 -4.92 -20.86 -11.15
C LEU A 412 -4.48 -20.17 -12.44
N PHE A 413 -4.18 -20.92 -13.49
CA PHE A 413 -3.81 -20.33 -14.78
C PHE A 413 -4.93 -19.44 -15.33
N GLU A 414 -6.17 -19.91 -15.30
CA GLU A 414 -7.34 -19.10 -15.72
C GLU A 414 -7.55 -17.89 -14.80
N TYR A 415 -7.41 -18.07 -13.48
CA TYR A 415 -7.56 -17.01 -12.50
C TYR A 415 -6.62 -15.81 -12.77
N TYR A 416 -5.40 -16.07 -13.27
CA TYR A 416 -4.40 -15.03 -13.56
C TYR A 416 -4.42 -14.55 -15.02
N SER A 417 -5.45 -14.90 -15.82
CA SER A 417 -5.50 -14.60 -17.27
C SER A 417 -5.52 -13.11 -17.63
N ASP A 418 -5.97 -12.27 -16.72
CA ASP A 418 -6.04 -10.81 -16.86
C ASP A 418 -5.22 -10.06 -15.78
N ALA A 419 -4.29 -10.77 -15.13
CA ALA A 419 -3.47 -10.20 -14.07
C ALA A 419 -2.61 -9.03 -14.55
N THR A 420 -2.63 -7.96 -13.77
CA THR A 420 -1.76 -6.80 -14.00
C THR A 420 -0.36 -7.03 -13.44
N GLN A 421 0.60 -6.15 -13.75
CA GLN A 421 1.95 -6.20 -13.19
C GLN A 421 1.96 -6.32 -11.67
N THR A 422 1.06 -5.60 -10.99
CA THR A 422 0.97 -5.57 -9.52
C THR A 422 0.59 -6.91 -8.89
N THR A 423 -0.05 -7.78 -9.66
CA THR A 423 -0.43 -9.14 -9.23
C THR A 423 0.49 -10.19 -9.82
N PHE A 424 0.91 -10.01 -11.07
CA PHE A 424 1.68 -11.01 -11.80
C PHE A 424 3.15 -11.10 -11.36
N TYR A 425 3.81 -9.96 -11.09
CA TYR A 425 5.21 -9.95 -10.69
C TYR A 425 5.45 -10.61 -9.32
N PRO A 426 4.65 -10.30 -8.28
CA PRO A 426 4.69 -11.04 -7.02
C PRO A 426 4.45 -12.55 -7.21
N LEU A 427 3.44 -12.92 -8.00
CA LEU A 427 3.14 -14.32 -8.29
C LEU A 427 4.37 -15.06 -8.83
N ILE A 428 5.04 -14.49 -9.84
CA ILE A 428 6.25 -15.11 -10.41
C ILE A 428 7.34 -15.27 -9.36
N ALA A 429 7.55 -14.26 -8.51
CA ALA A 429 8.52 -14.37 -7.41
C ALA A 429 8.13 -15.46 -6.41
N THR A 430 6.85 -15.56 -6.02
CA THR A 430 6.34 -16.63 -5.14
C THR A 430 6.59 -18.02 -5.72
N LEU A 431 6.35 -18.20 -7.02
CA LEU A 431 6.58 -19.51 -7.68
C LEU A 431 8.06 -19.91 -7.64
N PHE A 432 8.98 -18.98 -7.86
CA PHE A 432 10.42 -19.26 -7.69
C PHE A 432 10.81 -19.51 -6.22
N LYS A 433 10.18 -18.83 -5.26
CA LYS A 433 10.40 -19.08 -3.83
C LYS A 433 9.96 -20.49 -3.42
N ILE A 434 8.82 -20.97 -3.94
CA ILE A 434 8.36 -22.36 -3.72
C ILE A 434 9.38 -23.36 -4.26
N MET A 435 10.04 -23.07 -5.38
CA MET A 435 11.15 -23.89 -5.89
C MET A 435 12.45 -23.75 -5.09
N GLY A 436 12.44 -22.96 -4.02
CA GLY A 436 13.53 -22.78 -3.07
C GLY A 436 14.56 -21.71 -3.48
N PHE A 437 14.22 -20.79 -4.39
CA PHE A 437 15.07 -19.67 -4.77
C PHE A 437 14.75 -18.42 -3.93
N LYS A 438 15.77 -17.68 -3.53
CA LYS A 438 15.60 -16.35 -2.97
C LYS A 438 15.27 -15.38 -4.11
N CYS A 439 13.99 -15.17 -4.38
CA CYS A 439 13.51 -14.32 -5.46
C CYS A 439 12.84 -13.07 -4.89
N SER A 440 13.17 -11.91 -5.44
CA SER A 440 12.52 -10.63 -5.17
C SER A 440 12.08 -9.99 -6.48
N PHE A 441 11.02 -9.19 -6.43
CA PHE A 441 10.46 -8.50 -7.59
C PHE A 441 10.49 -6.98 -7.39
N SER A 442 10.57 -6.25 -8.51
CA SER A 442 10.48 -4.79 -8.51
C SER A 442 9.02 -4.37 -8.60
N ARG A 443 8.59 -3.48 -7.72
CA ARG A 443 7.21 -2.96 -7.76
C ARG A 443 7.07 -1.90 -8.86
N PRO A 444 5.90 -1.79 -9.52
CA PRO A 444 5.66 -0.77 -10.53
C PRO A 444 5.98 0.64 -10.00
N GLY A 445 6.85 1.35 -10.70
CA GLY A 445 7.33 2.68 -10.28
C GLY A 445 8.67 2.66 -9.53
N ASP A 446 9.24 1.51 -9.25
CA ASP A 446 10.56 1.36 -8.69
C ASP A 446 11.61 1.49 -9.81
N ASN A 447 12.15 2.70 -9.97
CA ASN A 447 13.11 3.02 -11.04
C ASN A 447 14.54 2.57 -10.74
N GLY A 448 14.78 1.93 -9.62
CA GLY A 448 16.12 1.54 -9.15
C GLY A 448 16.61 0.24 -9.74
N ALA A 449 15.77 -0.76 -9.88
CA ALA A 449 16.05 -2.03 -10.53
C ALA A 449 15.76 -1.93 -12.03
N ARG A 450 16.64 -2.52 -12.85
CA ARG A 450 16.45 -2.57 -14.31
C ARG A 450 15.74 -3.84 -14.76
N TRP A 451 15.57 -4.80 -13.86
CA TRP A 451 14.87 -6.06 -14.06
C TRP A 451 13.56 -6.06 -13.25
N ASP A 452 12.59 -6.83 -13.71
CA ASP A 452 11.28 -6.94 -13.04
C ASP A 452 11.35 -7.83 -11.80
N ALA A 453 12.21 -8.86 -11.83
CA ALA A 453 12.55 -9.67 -10.67
C ALA A 453 14.00 -10.17 -10.75
N ILE A 454 14.51 -10.63 -9.61
CA ILE A 454 15.84 -11.24 -9.53
C ILE A 454 15.82 -12.44 -8.59
N ILE A 455 16.43 -13.53 -9.04
CA ILE A 455 16.86 -14.61 -8.16
C ILE A 455 18.24 -14.21 -7.61
N ASP A 456 18.29 -13.95 -6.30
CA ASP A 456 19.51 -13.53 -5.61
C ASP A 456 20.27 -14.76 -5.11
N ASP A 457 21.47 -14.95 -5.65
CA ASP A 457 22.38 -16.04 -5.29
C ASP A 457 23.78 -15.45 -5.04
N PRO A 458 24.53 -15.92 -4.04
CA PRO A 458 25.86 -15.39 -3.73
C PRO A 458 26.85 -15.37 -4.90
N VAL A 459 26.64 -16.23 -5.91
CA VAL A 459 27.56 -16.41 -7.04
C VAL A 459 26.85 -16.32 -8.39
N ARG A 460 25.57 -16.73 -8.48
CA ARG A 460 24.88 -17.01 -9.74
C ARG A 460 23.51 -16.34 -9.85
N SER A 461 23.40 -15.08 -9.47
CA SER A 461 22.12 -14.34 -9.56
C SER A 461 21.59 -14.29 -10.99
N ILE A 462 20.25 -14.44 -11.11
CA ILE A 462 19.52 -14.48 -12.38
C ILE A 462 18.57 -13.29 -12.45
N PRO A 463 18.77 -12.35 -13.38
CA PRO A 463 17.79 -11.30 -13.64
C PRO A 463 16.62 -11.86 -14.47
N ILE A 464 15.41 -11.41 -14.18
CA ILE A 464 14.18 -11.88 -14.80
C ILE A 464 13.44 -10.69 -15.39
N GLU A 465 13.09 -10.79 -16.66
CA GLU A 465 12.13 -9.93 -17.33
C GLU A 465 10.75 -10.59 -17.28
N ILE A 466 9.73 -9.89 -16.83
CA ILE A 466 8.38 -10.42 -16.67
C ILE A 466 7.41 -9.63 -17.55
N LYS A 467 6.53 -10.34 -18.25
CA LYS A 467 5.42 -9.75 -18.98
C LYS A 467 4.10 -10.31 -18.46
N SER A 468 3.32 -9.44 -17.81
CA SER A 468 1.96 -9.79 -17.37
C SER A 468 1.03 -9.98 -18.58
N PRO A 469 -0.07 -10.74 -18.45
CA PRO A 469 -1.01 -10.94 -19.55
C PRO A 469 -1.65 -9.64 -20.04
N THR A 470 -1.74 -8.61 -19.22
CA THR A 470 -2.23 -7.29 -19.62
C THR A 470 -1.19 -6.45 -20.38
N GLU A 471 0.10 -6.80 -20.31
CA GLU A 471 1.16 -6.19 -21.10
C GLU A 471 1.34 -6.92 -22.43
N GLU A 472 1.56 -8.23 -22.37
CA GLU A 472 1.76 -9.10 -23.52
C GLU A 472 1.14 -10.47 -23.24
N GLN A 473 0.14 -10.88 -24.03
CA GLN A 473 -0.46 -12.22 -23.91
C GLN A 473 0.54 -13.33 -24.27
N HIS A 474 1.39 -13.09 -25.26
CA HIS A 474 2.49 -13.97 -25.66
C HIS A 474 3.80 -13.20 -25.59
N LEU A 475 4.83 -13.83 -25.03
CA LEU A 475 6.17 -13.24 -24.99
C LEU A 475 6.67 -12.85 -26.39
N SER A 476 7.15 -11.64 -26.52
CA SER A 476 7.63 -11.09 -27.78
C SER A 476 9.16 -11.06 -27.85
N ILE A 477 9.69 -10.80 -29.05
CA ILE A 477 11.12 -10.50 -29.27
C ILE A 477 11.60 -9.34 -28.38
N LYS A 478 10.71 -8.39 -28.05
CA LYS A 478 11.05 -7.27 -27.17
C LYS A 478 11.38 -7.76 -25.76
N ALA A 479 10.60 -8.68 -25.20
CA ALA A 479 10.87 -9.27 -23.88
C ALA A 479 12.24 -9.98 -23.85
N ILE A 480 12.58 -10.71 -24.92
CA ILE A 480 13.88 -11.39 -25.02
C ILE A 480 15.04 -10.39 -25.06
N ARG A 481 14.90 -9.28 -25.79
CA ARG A 481 15.92 -8.21 -25.81
C ARG A 481 16.05 -7.51 -24.46
N GLN A 482 14.95 -7.32 -23.75
CA GLN A 482 14.96 -6.75 -22.40
C GLN A 482 15.65 -7.70 -21.40
N ALA A 483 15.40 -9.01 -21.48
CA ALA A 483 16.10 -10.00 -20.67
C ALA A 483 17.63 -9.99 -20.94
N LEU A 484 18.05 -9.86 -22.20
CA LEU A 484 19.46 -9.67 -22.55
C LEU A 484 20.03 -8.37 -21.97
N GLU A 485 19.29 -7.26 -22.10
CA GLU A 485 19.70 -5.97 -21.52
C GLU A 485 19.87 -6.08 -20.00
N ASN A 486 18.94 -6.72 -19.31
CA ASN A 486 18.99 -6.97 -17.87
C ASN A 486 20.28 -7.75 -17.49
N LYS A 487 20.65 -8.77 -18.26
CA LYS A 487 21.88 -9.53 -18.05
C LYS A 487 23.13 -8.67 -18.20
N ILE A 488 23.21 -7.87 -19.27
CA ILE A 488 24.34 -6.97 -19.53
C ILE A 488 24.48 -5.94 -18.40
N ILE A 489 23.36 -5.38 -17.96
CA ILE A 489 23.33 -4.40 -16.86
C ILE A 489 23.79 -5.04 -15.56
N LEU A 490 23.31 -6.24 -15.23
CA LEU A 490 23.71 -6.95 -14.03
C LEU A 490 25.22 -7.23 -14.00
N LEU A 491 25.76 -7.71 -15.12
CA LEU A 491 27.21 -7.96 -15.27
C LEU A 491 28.03 -6.67 -15.15
N SER A 492 27.54 -5.56 -15.69
CA SER A 492 28.26 -4.28 -15.69
C SER A 492 28.20 -3.56 -14.34
N ARG A 493 27.10 -3.65 -13.62
CA ARG A 493 26.91 -2.97 -12.33
C ARG A 493 27.48 -3.73 -11.14
N GLN A 494 27.61 -5.04 -11.25
CA GLN A 494 28.11 -5.93 -10.18
C GLN A 494 27.34 -5.78 -8.84
N THR A 495 26.08 -5.36 -8.90
CA THR A 495 25.24 -5.22 -7.71
C THR A 495 24.84 -6.56 -7.10
N HIS A 496 24.80 -7.60 -7.94
CA HIS A 496 24.59 -9.01 -7.56
C HIS A 496 25.61 -9.86 -8.32
N SER A 497 26.12 -10.88 -7.66
CA SER A 497 27.12 -11.77 -8.26
C SER A 497 26.48 -12.59 -9.38
N THR A 498 27.06 -12.58 -10.57
CA THR A 498 26.66 -13.42 -11.71
C THR A 498 27.82 -13.58 -12.68
N THR A 499 27.73 -14.56 -13.56
CA THR A 499 28.73 -14.78 -14.64
C THR A 499 28.03 -14.83 -16.01
N PRO A 500 28.76 -14.67 -17.12
CA PRO A 500 28.17 -14.73 -18.48
C PRO A 500 27.42 -16.05 -18.75
N GLU A 501 27.91 -17.16 -18.19
CA GLU A 501 27.37 -18.50 -18.41
C GLU A 501 26.02 -18.75 -17.68
N VAL A 502 25.74 -18.00 -16.62
CA VAL A 502 24.47 -18.07 -15.90
C VAL A 502 23.36 -17.47 -16.76
N SER A 503 22.23 -18.14 -16.82
CA SER A 503 21.06 -17.72 -17.62
C SER A 503 20.49 -16.38 -17.16
N THR A 504 19.80 -15.69 -18.06
CA THR A 504 18.77 -14.69 -17.75
C THR A 504 17.43 -15.23 -18.19
N LEU A 505 16.33 -14.80 -17.55
CA LEU A 505 15.01 -15.35 -17.82
C LEU A 505 14.08 -14.30 -18.41
N ALA A 506 13.24 -14.73 -19.35
CA ALA A 506 12.03 -14.03 -19.76
C ALA A 506 10.82 -14.90 -19.36
N VAL A 507 9.92 -14.33 -18.56
CA VAL A 507 8.75 -15.00 -18.01
C VAL A 507 7.48 -14.29 -18.47
N GLY A 508 6.49 -15.04 -18.96
CA GLY A 508 5.22 -14.47 -19.41
C GLY A 508 4.05 -15.40 -19.17
N TYR A 509 2.85 -14.91 -19.52
CA TYR A 509 1.62 -15.70 -19.38
C TYR A 509 1.62 -16.89 -20.35
N HIS A 510 1.87 -16.62 -21.64
CA HIS A 510 2.03 -17.66 -22.67
C HIS A 510 3.44 -17.63 -23.29
N MET A 511 3.89 -18.78 -23.75
CA MET A 511 5.08 -18.90 -24.61
C MET A 511 4.98 -18.00 -25.84
N PRO A 512 6.12 -17.66 -26.47
CA PRO A 512 6.13 -16.96 -27.75
C PRO A 512 5.31 -17.72 -28.81
N ASN A 513 4.64 -16.96 -29.67
CA ASN A 513 3.97 -17.52 -30.86
C ASN A 513 4.98 -18.27 -31.73
N GLU A 514 4.60 -19.38 -32.35
CA GLU A 514 5.46 -20.15 -33.27
C GLU A 514 6.01 -19.31 -34.44
N ARG A 515 5.33 -18.22 -34.81
CA ARG A 515 5.78 -17.26 -35.83
C ARG A 515 6.86 -16.29 -35.32
N ALA A 516 7.08 -16.22 -34.01
CA ALA A 516 8.11 -15.34 -33.46
C ALA A 516 9.48 -15.97 -33.70
N GLU A 517 10.40 -15.23 -34.29
CA GLU A 517 11.80 -15.66 -34.49
C GLU A 517 12.60 -15.72 -33.16
N VAL A 518 11.91 -15.99 -32.04
CA VAL A 518 12.46 -15.98 -30.69
C VAL A 518 13.53 -17.04 -30.52
N SER A 519 13.27 -18.28 -30.93
CA SER A 519 14.23 -19.37 -30.79
C SER A 519 15.52 -19.10 -31.58
N ARG A 520 15.38 -18.51 -32.78
CA ARG A 520 16.53 -18.13 -33.59
C ARG A 520 17.33 -16.99 -32.94
N LEU A 521 16.65 -15.97 -32.44
CA LEU A 521 17.29 -14.86 -31.74
C LEU A 521 18.09 -15.35 -30.52
N ILE A 522 17.54 -16.23 -29.71
CA ILE A 522 18.21 -16.81 -28.53
C ILE A 522 19.48 -17.56 -28.98
N SER A 523 19.38 -18.39 -30.04
CA SER A 523 20.52 -19.11 -30.60
C SER A 523 21.61 -18.16 -31.12
N ASP A 524 21.23 -17.09 -31.83
CA ASP A 524 22.14 -16.09 -32.37
C ASP A 524 22.85 -15.30 -31.25
N ILE A 525 22.12 -14.94 -30.19
CA ILE A 525 22.69 -14.28 -28.99
C ILE A 525 23.71 -15.19 -28.31
N LYS A 526 23.39 -16.45 -28.13
CA LYS A 526 24.34 -17.41 -27.54
C LYS A 526 25.59 -17.59 -28.41
N ALA A 527 25.41 -17.79 -29.72
CA ALA A 527 26.50 -18.00 -30.65
C ALA A 527 27.44 -16.78 -30.72
N THR A 528 26.87 -15.56 -30.59
CA THR A 528 27.64 -14.32 -30.74
C THR A 528 28.25 -13.83 -29.42
N TYR A 529 27.51 -13.93 -28.31
CA TYR A 529 27.88 -13.31 -27.04
C TYR A 529 28.09 -14.31 -25.90
N GLY A 530 27.74 -15.58 -26.09
CA GLY A 530 27.84 -16.61 -25.06
C GLY A 530 26.74 -16.55 -23.98
N TYR A 531 25.79 -15.60 -24.08
CA TYR A 531 24.76 -15.46 -23.07
C TYR A 531 23.62 -16.46 -23.29
N LYS A 532 23.16 -17.09 -22.20
CA LYS A 532 22.00 -17.98 -22.19
C LYS A 532 20.76 -17.22 -21.80
N ILE A 533 19.67 -17.42 -22.55
CA ILE A 533 18.34 -16.86 -22.25
C ILE A 533 17.35 -18.00 -22.16
N GLY A 534 16.75 -18.18 -20.97
CA GLY A 534 15.65 -19.10 -20.74
C GLY A 534 14.29 -18.39 -20.87
N VAL A 535 13.33 -19.03 -21.49
CA VAL A 535 11.96 -18.52 -21.64
C VAL A 535 10.99 -19.50 -21.01
N ILE A 536 10.16 -19.03 -20.08
CA ILE A 536 9.24 -19.86 -19.29
C ILE A 536 7.86 -19.20 -19.29
N ASP A 537 6.79 -19.97 -19.43
CA ASP A 537 5.42 -19.48 -19.25
C ASP A 537 4.87 -19.75 -17.85
N LEU A 538 3.78 -19.05 -17.51
CA LEU A 538 3.10 -19.21 -16.22
C LEU A 538 2.63 -20.64 -16.01
N ASN A 539 2.09 -21.31 -17.04
CA ASN A 539 1.59 -22.68 -16.91
C ASN A 539 2.69 -23.66 -16.48
N SER A 540 3.90 -23.49 -17.02
CA SER A 540 5.06 -24.31 -16.65
C SER A 540 5.52 -24.04 -15.21
N LEU A 541 5.57 -22.77 -14.79
CA LEU A 541 5.92 -22.40 -13.42
C LEU A 541 4.88 -22.89 -12.40
N LEU A 542 3.59 -22.74 -12.69
CA LEU A 542 2.52 -23.29 -11.86
C LEU A 542 2.63 -24.81 -11.74
N SER A 543 2.83 -25.50 -12.87
CA SER A 543 2.96 -26.96 -12.88
C SER A 543 4.12 -27.45 -11.99
N LEU A 544 5.26 -26.79 -12.05
CA LEU A 544 6.41 -27.10 -11.20
C LEU A 544 6.12 -26.82 -9.73
N SER A 545 5.62 -25.61 -9.42
CA SER A 545 5.36 -25.21 -8.04
C SER A 545 4.26 -26.05 -7.38
N ILE A 546 3.17 -26.35 -8.09
CA ILE A 546 2.10 -27.20 -7.57
C ILE A 546 2.58 -28.64 -7.39
N SER A 547 3.42 -29.15 -8.31
CA SER A 547 3.99 -30.51 -8.13
C SER A 547 4.91 -30.61 -6.90
N ILE A 548 5.59 -29.54 -6.55
CA ILE A 548 6.38 -29.46 -5.30
C ILE A 548 5.46 -29.44 -4.08
N LEU A 549 4.43 -28.56 -4.09
CA LEU A 549 3.56 -28.35 -2.96
C LEU A 549 2.61 -29.52 -2.67
N VAL A 550 2.15 -30.23 -3.71
CA VAL A 550 1.08 -31.23 -3.61
C VAL A 550 1.58 -32.66 -3.85
N ASP A 551 2.45 -32.85 -4.84
CA ASP A 551 2.93 -34.19 -5.25
C ASP A 551 4.31 -34.52 -4.64
N GLU A 552 4.87 -33.67 -3.78
CA GLU A 552 6.17 -33.86 -3.12
C GLU A 552 7.36 -34.06 -4.09
N LYS A 553 7.25 -33.54 -5.30
CA LYS A 553 8.31 -33.68 -6.29
C LYS A 553 9.44 -32.68 -6.06
N GLY A 554 10.68 -33.15 -6.07
CA GLY A 554 11.85 -32.28 -5.98
C GLY A 554 12.10 -31.52 -7.28
N PHE A 555 12.73 -30.35 -7.16
CA PHE A 555 13.21 -29.54 -8.27
C PHE A 555 14.73 -29.43 -8.27
N ASP A 556 15.38 -29.72 -9.41
CA ASP A 556 16.81 -29.55 -9.58
C ASP A 556 17.15 -28.09 -9.93
N LYS A 557 17.60 -27.33 -8.94
CA LYS A 557 17.93 -25.91 -9.07
C LYS A 557 19.01 -25.63 -10.12
N GLU A 558 19.96 -26.57 -10.34
CA GLU A 558 21.06 -26.40 -11.29
C GLU A 558 20.55 -26.20 -12.72
N LYS A 559 19.45 -26.85 -13.08
CA LYS A 559 18.83 -26.69 -14.38
C LYS A 559 18.40 -25.26 -14.71
N LEU A 560 18.00 -24.47 -13.69
CA LEU A 560 17.59 -23.09 -13.92
C LEU A 560 18.77 -22.18 -14.26
N TYR A 561 19.93 -22.39 -13.63
CA TYR A 561 21.13 -21.60 -13.90
C TYR A 561 21.71 -21.81 -15.31
N GLU A 562 21.40 -22.95 -15.90
CA GLU A 562 21.89 -23.33 -17.25
C GLU A 562 20.82 -23.24 -18.35
N LEU A 563 19.65 -22.70 -18.01
CA LEU A 563 18.48 -22.71 -18.87
C LEU A 563 18.70 -21.94 -20.18
N GLU A 564 18.35 -22.56 -21.30
CA GLU A 564 18.47 -21.96 -22.63
C GLU A 564 17.28 -22.32 -23.52
N GLY A 565 16.72 -21.34 -24.20
CA GLY A 565 15.61 -21.51 -25.12
C GLY A 565 14.24 -21.61 -24.46
N LEU A 566 13.25 -22.11 -25.21
CA LEU A 566 11.88 -22.23 -24.76
C LEU A 566 11.74 -23.48 -23.88
N MET A 567 11.30 -23.28 -22.63
CA MET A 567 11.25 -24.34 -21.63
C MET A 567 9.83 -24.59 -21.14
N ASN A 568 9.53 -25.83 -20.83
CA ASN A 568 8.27 -26.25 -20.24
C ASN A 568 8.52 -27.14 -19.01
N ALA A 569 7.47 -27.40 -18.23
CA ALA A 569 7.55 -28.18 -17.00
C ALA A 569 8.18 -29.55 -17.16
N ARG A 570 8.00 -30.23 -18.32
CA ARG A 570 8.58 -31.55 -18.58
C ARG A 570 10.10 -31.53 -18.72
N ILE A 571 10.63 -30.41 -19.19
CA ILE A 571 12.09 -30.24 -19.38
C ILE A 571 12.75 -29.83 -18.06
N LEU A 572 12.08 -28.98 -17.27
CA LEU A 572 12.60 -28.49 -15.99
C LEU A 572 12.41 -29.48 -14.85
N GLY A 573 11.25 -30.17 -14.78
CA GLY A 573 10.99 -31.21 -13.80
C GLY A 573 11.61 -32.56 -14.24
N ASN A 574 12.09 -33.33 -13.30
CA ASN A 574 12.28 -34.75 -13.54
C ASN A 574 10.89 -35.40 -13.57
N CYS A 575 10.48 -35.81 -14.74
CA CYS A 575 9.26 -36.61 -14.89
C CYS A 575 9.44 -37.95 -14.20
#